data_64bae0068518c0634ea0e3dd7f4aee5e
#
_entry.id   64bae0068518c0634ea0e3dd7f4aee5e
#
_cell.length_a   1.000
_cell.length_b   1.000
_cell.length_c   1.000
_cell.angle_alpha   90.00
_cell.angle_beta   90.00
_cell.angle_gamma   90.00
#
_symmetry.space_group_name_H-M   'P 1'
#
loop_
_entity.id
_entity.type
_entity.pdbx_description
1 polymer ?
#
loop_
_entity_poly.entity_id
_entity_poly.type
_entity_poly.pdbx_seq_one_letter_code
_entity_poly.pdbx_strand_id
1 'polypeptide(L)'
;ILAAGRAVWPAERPLTLVVFESPADASVTEVARAQVEAVAIERGLPVSIVPAALLNLGSATLATRDLLIPAAQRLGADAVLVGRSDGSANAVWQWTLTSPDVAESWSGTPEGAVHNAIDAFVRVSDVPVASTDSELIVMVTGVRTLADYAGVSQALARVSGVKRVSIEEAMGDTARLHVVTGG
;
A
#
# COMPACT_ATOMS: atom_id res chain seq x y z
N ILE A 1 -3.04 6.64 -13.46
CA ILE A 1 -4.36 7.11 -12.93
C ILE A 1 -4.20 7.17 -11.42
N LEU A 2 -3.90 8.35 -10.89
CA LEU A 2 -3.89 8.60 -9.45
C LEU A 2 -5.33 8.55 -8.96
N ALA A 3 -5.69 7.52 -8.20
CA ALA A 3 -6.93 7.54 -7.45
C ALA A 3 -6.83 8.69 -6.44
N ALA A 4 -7.65 9.71 -6.63
CA ALA A 4 -7.68 10.89 -5.77
C ALA A 4 -7.82 10.48 -4.30
N GLY A 5 -6.90 10.95 -3.45
CA GLY A 5 -7.00 10.90 -1.99
C GLY A 5 -6.35 9.72 -1.28
N ARG A 6 -5.57 8.85 -1.96
CA ARG A 6 -4.81 7.79 -1.28
C ARG A 6 -3.33 8.16 -1.15
N ALA A 7 -2.80 7.89 0.02
CA ALA A 7 -1.41 8.16 0.36
C ALA A 7 -0.42 7.49 -0.61
N VAL A 8 0.66 8.18 -0.96
CA VAL A 8 1.72 7.68 -1.83
C VAL A 8 2.73 6.95 -0.98
N TRP A 9 3.07 5.73 -1.36
CA TRP A 9 4.05 4.91 -0.69
C TRP A 9 5.47 5.47 -0.79
N PRO A 10 6.30 5.32 0.27
CA PRO A 10 7.74 5.49 0.14
C PRO A 10 8.36 4.44 -0.80
N ALA A 11 9.60 4.66 -1.20
CA ALA A 11 10.34 3.74 -2.09
C ALA A 11 10.56 2.36 -1.45
N GLU A 12 10.83 2.33 -0.15
CA GLU A 12 10.96 1.10 0.62
C GLU A 12 9.60 0.66 1.15
N ARG A 13 9.25 -0.58 0.85
CA ARG A 13 7.94 -1.16 1.20
C ARG A 13 8.15 -2.34 2.12
N PRO A 14 7.52 -2.37 3.29
CA PRO A 14 7.70 -3.48 4.23
C PRO A 14 7.10 -4.77 3.66
N LEU A 15 7.90 -5.85 3.61
CA LEU A 15 7.38 -7.18 3.32
C LEU A 15 6.46 -7.60 4.46
N THR A 16 5.20 -7.86 4.14
CA THR A 16 4.16 -8.18 5.11
C THR A 16 3.74 -9.65 5.01
N LEU A 17 3.91 -10.42 6.07
CA LEU A 17 3.30 -11.74 6.17
C LEU A 17 1.81 -11.60 6.44
N VAL A 18 0.99 -12.31 5.68
CA VAL A 18 -0.45 -12.38 5.92
C VAL A 18 -0.80 -13.77 6.44
N VAL A 19 -1.50 -13.80 7.56
CA VAL A 19 -1.94 -15.02 8.23
C VAL A 19 -3.45 -14.98 8.42
N PHE A 20 -4.11 -16.04 8.00
CA PHE A 20 -5.54 -16.21 8.22
C PHE A 20 -5.77 -17.19 9.37
N GLU A 21 -6.50 -16.74 10.38
CA GLU A 21 -7.02 -17.55 11.47
C GLU A 21 -8.54 -17.67 11.32
N SER A 22 -8.98 -18.77 10.76
CA SER A 22 -10.40 -19.08 10.64
C SER A 22 -10.63 -20.54 11.08
N PRO A 23 -11.56 -20.79 11.99
CA PRO A 23 -11.92 -22.16 12.38
C PRO A 23 -12.77 -22.85 11.33
N ALA A 24 -13.25 -22.15 10.31
CA ALA A 24 -14.23 -22.62 9.36
C ALA A 24 -13.65 -22.74 7.95
N ASP A 25 -14.52 -23.21 7.10
CA ASP A 25 -14.41 -23.56 5.70
C ASP A 25 -13.19 -23.00 4.95
N ALA A 26 -12.37 -23.87 4.43
CA ALA A 26 -11.21 -23.52 3.62
C ALA A 26 -11.59 -22.60 2.44
N SER A 27 -12.83 -22.69 1.93
CA SER A 27 -13.32 -21.88 0.83
C SER A 27 -13.41 -20.38 1.16
N VAL A 28 -13.85 -20.03 2.36
CA VAL A 28 -13.92 -18.62 2.82
C VAL A 28 -12.53 -18.03 2.92
N THR A 29 -11.59 -18.82 3.41
CA THR A 29 -10.18 -18.39 3.52
C THR A 29 -9.55 -18.22 2.14
N GLU A 30 -9.83 -19.08 1.17
CA GLU A 30 -9.30 -18.96 -0.19
C GLU A 30 -9.84 -17.73 -0.93
N VAL A 31 -11.11 -17.40 -0.77
CA VAL A 31 -11.68 -16.16 -1.32
C VAL A 31 -11.01 -14.94 -0.69
N ALA A 32 -10.87 -14.90 0.63
CA ALA A 32 -10.21 -13.81 1.34
C ALA A 32 -8.74 -13.66 0.91
N ARG A 33 -8.03 -14.79 0.71
CA ARG A 33 -6.67 -14.83 0.20
C ARG A 33 -6.56 -14.16 -1.17
N ALA A 34 -7.39 -14.58 -2.12
CA ALA A 34 -7.39 -14.03 -3.47
C ALA A 34 -7.66 -12.52 -3.48
N GLN A 35 -8.57 -12.04 -2.62
CA GLN A 35 -8.87 -10.62 -2.46
C GLN A 35 -7.68 -9.83 -1.93
N VAL A 36 -7.01 -10.34 -0.88
CA VAL A 36 -5.81 -9.72 -0.32
C VAL A 36 -4.69 -9.66 -1.36
N GLU A 37 -4.42 -10.75 -2.07
CA GLU A 37 -3.38 -10.81 -3.10
C GLU A 37 -3.65 -9.82 -4.24
N ALA A 38 -4.88 -9.75 -4.74
CA ALA A 38 -5.25 -8.85 -5.83
C ALA A 38 -5.03 -7.37 -5.46
N VAL A 39 -5.49 -6.95 -4.28
CA VAL A 39 -5.33 -5.56 -3.83
C VAL A 39 -3.88 -5.27 -3.46
N ALA A 40 -3.16 -6.23 -2.88
CA ALA A 40 -1.74 -6.07 -2.58
C ALA A 40 -0.91 -5.82 -3.84
N ILE A 41 -1.18 -6.57 -4.92
CA ILE A 41 -0.54 -6.35 -6.24
C ILE A 41 -0.92 -4.98 -6.80
N GLU A 42 -2.22 -4.64 -6.82
CA GLU A 42 -2.71 -3.36 -7.33
C GLU A 42 -2.08 -2.17 -6.60
N ARG A 43 -1.98 -2.28 -5.27
CA ARG A 43 -1.45 -1.22 -4.40
C ARG A 43 0.06 -1.30 -4.22
N GLY A 44 0.68 -2.37 -4.68
CA GLY A 44 2.12 -2.59 -4.59
C GLY A 44 2.62 -2.87 -3.17
N LEU A 45 1.81 -3.45 -2.30
CA LEU A 45 2.27 -3.97 -1.00
C LEU A 45 2.90 -5.35 -1.21
N PRO A 46 4.19 -5.56 -0.90
CA PRO A 46 4.76 -6.89 -0.95
C PRO A 46 4.16 -7.74 0.18
N VAL A 47 3.44 -8.79 -0.21
CA VAL A 47 2.83 -9.72 0.75
C VAL A 47 3.30 -11.14 0.51
N SER A 48 3.38 -11.91 1.60
CA SER A 48 3.56 -13.36 1.57
C SER A 48 2.51 -14.00 2.48
N ILE A 49 1.61 -14.79 1.91
CA ILE A 49 0.57 -15.46 2.68
C ILE A 49 1.11 -16.79 3.18
N VAL A 50 1.14 -16.93 4.50
CA VAL A 50 1.73 -18.09 5.16
C VAL A 50 0.77 -18.75 6.15
N PRO A 51 0.84 -20.07 6.34
CA PRO A 51 0.12 -20.76 7.41
C PRO A 51 0.60 -20.27 8.79
N ALA A 52 -0.33 -20.11 9.74
CA ALA A 52 -0.01 -19.72 11.11
C ALA A 52 1.07 -20.62 11.78
N ALA A 53 1.11 -21.90 11.42
CA ALA A 53 2.09 -22.85 11.91
C ALA A 53 3.55 -22.46 11.59
N LEU A 54 3.81 -21.75 10.48
CA LEU A 54 5.16 -21.30 10.11
C LEU A 54 5.71 -20.22 11.04
N LEU A 55 4.86 -19.51 11.75
CA LEU A 55 5.31 -18.54 12.73
C LEU A 55 5.84 -19.18 14.02
N ASN A 56 5.63 -20.51 14.20
CA ASN A 56 6.10 -21.29 15.34
C ASN A 56 5.78 -20.68 16.72
N LEU A 57 4.61 -20.05 16.85
CA LEU A 57 4.20 -19.38 18.08
C LEU A 57 3.60 -20.33 19.14
N GLY A 58 3.62 -21.63 18.89
CA GLY A 58 3.00 -22.65 19.73
C GLY A 58 1.47 -22.49 19.76
N SER A 59 0.86 -22.87 20.90
CA SER A 59 -0.57 -22.63 21.15
C SER A 59 -0.87 -21.23 21.68
N ALA A 60 0.13 -20.34 21.73
CA ALA A 60 -0.09 -18.95 22.07
C ALA A 60 -0.91 -18.30 20.95
N THR A 61 -2.07 -17.76 21.30
CA THR A 61 -2.85 -16.93 20.39
C THR A 61 -1.91 -15.90 19.75
N LEU A 62 -2.00 -15.68 18.42
CA LEU A 62 -1.19 -14.71 17.66
C LEU A 62 -1.45 -13.25 18.13
N ALA A 63 -1.31 -12.99 19.43
CA ALA A 63 -1.80 -11.76 20.03
C ALA A 63 -0.70 -10.83 20.53
N THR A 64 0.55 -11.30 20.60
CA THR A 64 1.59 -10.49 21.26
C THR A 64 2.62 -10.03 20.23
N ARG A 65 2.77 -8.72 20.07
CA ARG A 65 3.76 -8.06 19.21
C ARG A 65 5.17 -8.63 19.41
N ASP A 66 5.55 -8.84 20.66
CA ASP A 66 6.88 -9.32 21.05
C ASP A 66 7.21 -10.72 20.49
N LEU A 67 6.19 -11.50 20.12
CA LEU A 67 6.35 -12.82 19.51
C LEU A 67 6.24 -12.76 17.99
N LEU A 68 5.34 -11.92 17.47
CA LEU A 68 5.07 -11.82 16.03
C LEU A 68 6.24 -11.23 15.25
N ILE A 69 6.83 -10.15 15.75
CA ILE A 69 7.90 -9.46 15.02
C ILE A 69 9.15 -10.32 14.86
N PRO A 70 9.71 -10.95 15.92
CA PRO A 70 10.84 -11.86 15.74
C PRO A 70 10.52 -13.09 14.85
N ALA A 71 9.27 -13.57 14.87
CA ALA A 71 8.85 -14.65 13.99
C ALA A 71 8.82 -14.21 12.51
N ALA A 72 8.30 -13.02 12.22
CA ALA A 72 8.29 -12.44 10.88
C ALA A 72 9.71 -12.21 10.35
N GLN A 73 10.58 -11.64 11.16
CA GLN A 73 11.97 -11.35 10.79
C GLN A 73 12.75 -12.62 10.43
N ARG A 74 12.50 -13.75 11.11
CA ARG A 74 13.09 -15.04 10.72
C ARG A 74 12.68 -15.50 9.33
N LEU A 75 11.52 -15.06 8.85
CA LEU A 75 11.01 -15.33 7.51
C LEU A 75 11.34 -14.19 6.52
N GLY A 76 12.17 -13.24 6.93
CA GLY A 76 12.61 -12.11 6.09
C GLY A 76 11.54 -11.03 5.90
N ALA A 77 10.56 -10.96 6.80
CA ALA A 77 9.48 -9.98 6.71
C ALA A 77 9.54 -8.92 7.81
N ASP A 78 8.98 -7.75 7.53
CA ASP A 78 9.01 -6.58 8.40
C ASP A 78 7.73 -6.42 9.22
N ALA A 79 6.63 -7.03 8.75
CA ALA A 79 5.32 -6.89 9.38
C ALA A 79 4.49 -8.18 9.27
N VAL A 80 3.48 -8.28 10.12
CA VAL A 80 2.47 -9.35 10.10
C VAL A 80 1.07 -8.73 10.09
N LEU A 81 0.25 -9.16 9.15
CA LEU A 81 -1.17 -8.87 9.07
C LEU A 81 -1.96 -10.15 9.38
N VAL A 82 -2.63 -10.18 10.52
CA VAL A 82 -3.45 -11.32 10.94
C VAL A 82 -4.91 -11.03 10.68
N GLY A 83 -5.57 -11.88 9.91
CA GLY A 83 -7.02 -11.84 9.68
C GLY A 83 -7.72 -12.96 10.45
N ARG A 84 -8.67 -12.61 11.30
CA ARG A 84 -9.53 -13.54 12.05
C ARG A 84 -10.96 -13.45 11.58
N SER A 85 -11.60 -14.60 11.38
CA SER A 85 -13.00 -14.70 11.00
C SER A 85 -13.65 -15.82 11.77
N ASP A 86 -14.97 -15.71 12.03
CA ASP A 86 -15.79 -16.80 12.58
C ASP A 86 -16.12 -17.88 11.53
N GLY A 87 -15.73 -17.61 10.26
CA GLY A 87 -15.91 -18.52 9.13
C GLY A 87 -17.31 -18.54 8.53
N SER A 88 -18.20 -17.65 8.91
CA SER A 88 -19.49 -17.51 8.24
C SER A 88 -19.31 -16.89 6.84
N ALA A 89 -20.23 -17.17 5.91
CA ALA A 89 -20.18 -16.64 4.54
C ALA A 89 -20.21 -15.11 4.45
N ASN A 90 -20.76 -14.46 5.48
CA ASN A 90 -20.83 -13.00 5.60
C ASN A 90 -19.94 -12.49 6.75
N ALA A 91 -18.87 -13.20 7.09
CA ALA A 91 -18.03 -12.89 8.22
C ALA A 91 -17.38 -11.50 8.07
N VAL A 92 -17.50 -10.73 9.12
CA VAL A 92 -16.68 -9.53 9.29
C VAL A 92 -15.32 -9.96 9.83
N TRP A 93 -14.28 -9.76 9.05
CA TRP A 93 -12.92 -10.07 9.46
C TRP A 93 -12.42 -9.06 10.49
N GLN A 94 -11.75 -9.57 11.51
CA GLN A 94 -10.97 -8.77 12.45
C GLN A 94 -9.50 -8.83 12.00
N TRP A 95 -8.92 -7.67 11.72
CA TRP A 95 -7.56 -7.55 11.22
C TRP A 95 -6.66 -6.93 12.29
N THR A 96 -5.46 -7.44 12.40
CA THR A 96 -4.42 -6.87 13.26
C THR A 96 -3.13 -6.77 12.46
N LEU A 97 -2.62 -5.55 12.31
CA LEU A 97 -1.32 -5.25 11.73
C LEU A 97 -0.32 -5.04 12.84
N THR A 98 0.82 -5.71 12.75
CA THR A 98 1.92 -5.60 13.69
C THR A 98 3.24 -5.44 12.94
N SER A 99 3.96 -4.36 13.22
CA SER A 99 5.33 -4.10 12.77
C SER A 99 6.13 -3.45 13.91
N PRO A 100 7.43 -3.18 13.76
CA PRO A 100 8.19 -2.44 14.77
C PRO A 100 7.57 -1.09 15.15
N ASP A 101 6.93 -0.41 14.20
CA ASP A 101 6.40 0.95 14.37
C ASP A 101 4.87 1.02 14.37
N VAL A 102 4.18 -0.05 13.94
CA VAL A 102 2.72 -0.11 13.84
C VAL A 102 2.17 -1.23 14.70
N ALA A 103 1.10 -0.94 15.44
CA ALA A 103 0.25 -1.95 16.11
C ALA A 103 -1.19 -1.45 16.06
N GLU A 104 -1.93 -1.86 15.04
CA GLU A 104 -3.31 -1.42 14.80
C GLU A 104 -4.24 -2.60 14.55
N SER A 105 -5.51 -2.42 14.92
CA SER A 105 -6.55 -3.42 14.67
C SER A 105 -7.82 -2.74 14.15
N TRP A 106 -8.48 -3.39 13.22
CA TRP A 106 -9.74 -2.91 12.62
C TRP A 106 -10.60 -4.08 12.16
N SER A 107 -11.87 -3.79 11.89
CA SER A 107 -12.81 -4.73 11.27
C SER A 107 -13.08 -4.33 9.83
N GLY A 108 -13.27 -5.30 8.96
CA GLY A 108 -13.61 -5.01 7.56
C GLY A 108 -13.40 -6.17 6.61
N THR A 109 -13.53 -5.88 5.32
CA THR A 109 -13.30 -6.86 4.25
C THR A 109 -11.82 -7.15 4.07
N PRO A 110 -11.45 -8.28 3.44
CA PRO A 110 -10.05 -8.58 3.11
C PRO A 110 -9.38 -7.53 2.22
N GLU A 111 -10.11 -6.96 1.25
CA GLU A 111 -9.60 -5.87 0.42
C GLU A 111 -9.33 -4.61 1.27
N GLY A 112 -10.27 -4.25 2.15
CA GLY A 112 -10.14 -3.13 3.08
C GLY A 112 -8.94 -3.26 4.01
N ALA A 113 -8.58 -4.49 4.38
CA ALA A 113 -7.43 -4.75 5.24
C ALA A 113 -6.11 -4.29 4.61
N VAL A 114 -5.91 -4.55 3.33
CA VAL A 114 -4.70 -4.13 2.61
C VAL A 114 -4.63 -2.60 2.53
N HIS A 115 -5.75 -1.94 2.22
CA HIS A 115 -5.80 -0.49 2.19
C HIS A 115 -5.44 0.13 3.55
N ASN A 116 -6.04 -0.38 4.63
CA ASN A 116 -5.77 0.10 5.98
C ASN A 116 -4.32 -0.16 6.42
N ALA A 117 -3.75 -1.31 6.06
CA ALA A 117 -2.35 -1.62 6.34
C ALA A 117 -1.41 -0.61 5.65
N ILE A 118 -1.69 -0.30 4.38
CA ILE A 118 -0.94 0.70 3.62
C ILE A 118 -1.03 2.07 4.29
N ASP A 119 -2.24 2.50 4.63
CA ASP A 119 -2.46 3.80 5.27
C ASP A 119 -1.78 3.88 6.65
N ALA A 120 -1.73 2.75 7.38
CA ALA A 120 -1.00 2.65 8.64
C ALA A 120 0.53 2.80 8.45
N PHE A 121 1.09 2.11 7.46
CA PHE A 121 2.52 2.24 7.14
C PHE A 121 2.89 3.65 6.70
N VAL A 122 2.06 4.28 5.88
CA VAL A 122 2.31 5.66 5.41
C VAL A 122 2.27 6.65 6.57
N ARG A 123 1.38 6.47 7.55
CA ARG A 123 1.30 7.35 8.73
C ARG A 123 2.55 7.32 9.61
N VAL A 124 3.20 6.16 9.73
CA VAL A 124 4.41 6.01 10.57
C VAL A 124 5.70 6.19 9.77
N SER A 125 5.64 6.00 8.47
CA SER A 125 6.72 6.45 7.63
C SER A 125 6.77 7.97 7.77
N ASP A 126 7.69 8.47 8.61
CA ASP A 126 8.13 9.86 8.55
C ASP A 126 8.83 10.06 7.18
N VAL A 127 8.04 9.95 6.12
CA VAL A 127 8.35 10.73 4.93
C VAL A 127 8.08 12.14 5.41
N PRO A 128 9.12 12.93 5.72
CA PRO A 128 8.89 14.32 5.98
C PRO A 128 8.08 14.76 4.76
N VAL A 129 6.85 15.23 4.98
CA VAL A 129 6.18 16.05 3.99
C VAL A 129 7.20 17.15 3.81
N ALA A 130 8.02 16.99 2.74
CA ALA A 130 9.12 17.88 2.55
C ALA A 130 8.48 19.25 2.38
N SER A 131 8.63 20.08 3.39
CA SER A 131 8.31 21.50 3.32
C SER A 131 9.23 22.21 2.30
N THR A 132 10.07 21.44 1.63
CA THR A 132 10.90 21.83 0.50
C THR A 132 10.23 21.41 -0.79
N ASP A 133 10.14 22.34 -1.71
CA ASP A 133 9.68 22.08 -3.07
C ASP A 133 10.44 20.89 -3.65
N SER A 134 9.73 19.86 -4.04
CA SER A 134 10.29 18.67 -4.69
C SER A 134 10.17 18.83 -6.19
N GLU A 135 11.24 18.52 -6.92
CA GLU A 135 11.27 18.59 -8.37
C GLU A 135 11.10 17.19 -8.97
N LEU A 136 10.15 17.04 -9.86
CA LEU A 136 9.86 15.80 -10.56
C LEU A 136 9.99 16.01 -12.06
N ILE A 137 10.57 15.03 -12.74
CA ILE A 137 10.57 14.98 -14.19
C ILE A 137 9.50 13.99 -14.64
N VAL A 138 8.53 14.48 -15.39
CA VAL A 138 7.43 13.70 -15.94
C VAL A 138 7.56 13.59 -17.44
N MET A 139 7.65 12.37 -17.96
CA MET A 139 7.64 12.12 -19.40
C MET A 139 6.21 11.79 -19.85
N VAL A 140 5.72 12.52 -20.84
CA VAL A 140 4.38 12.31 -21.41
C VAL A 140 4.53 12.02 -22.91
N THR A 141 3.98 10.90 -23.34
CA THR A 141 3.93 10.50 -24.76
C THR A 141 2.60 10.85 -25.40
N GLY A 142 2.58 11.01 -26.73
CA GLY A 142 1.37 11.36 -27.46
C GLY A 142 1.08 12.87 -27.54
N VAL A 143 2.03 13.72 -27.12
CA VAL A 143 1.94 15.18 -27.20
C VAL A 143 2.42 15.62 -28.58
N ARG A 144 1.50 15.90 -29.51
CA ARG A 144 1.81 16.21 -30.91
C ARG A 144 1.54 17.65 -31.28
N THR A 145 0.74 18.33 -30.49
CA THR A 145 0.33 19.71 -30.76
C THR A 145 0.49 20.59 -29.53
N LEU A 146 0.52 21.90 -29.74
CA LEU A 146 0.52 22.86 -28.63
C LEU A 146 -0.72 22.72 -27.74
N ALA A 147 -1.87 22.31 -28.33
CA ALA A 147 -3.10 22.06 -27.60
C ALA A 147 -2.98 20.86 -26.65
N ASP A 148 -2.32 19.75 -27.10
CA ASP A 148 -2.06 18.58 -26.26
C ASP A 148 -1.17 18.98 -25.08
N TYR A 149 -0.11 19.74 -25.34
CA TYR A 149 0.75 20.26 -24.30
C TYR A 149 0.02 21.12 -23.29
N ALA A 150 -0.81 22.06 -23.75
CA ALA A 150 -1.61 22.88 -22.85
C ALA A 150 -2.56 22.06 -21.99
N GLY A 151 -3.18 21.02 -22.58
CA GLY A 151 -4.03 20.06 -21.87
C GLY A 151 -3.31 19.30 -20.77
N VAL A 152 -2.13 18.77 -21.09
CA VAL A 152 -1.30 18.05 -20.11
C VAL A 152 -0.84 18.97 -18.98
N SER A 153 -0.33 20.16 -19.32
CA SER A 153 0.14 21.14 -18.34
C SER A 153 -1.00 21.58 -17.41
N GLN A 154 -2.19 21.81 -17.95
CA GLN A 154 -3.36 22.17 -17.17
C GLN A 154 -3.86 21.01 -16.29
N ALA A 155 -3.80 19.77 -16.79
CA ALA A 155 -4.16 18.59 -16.01
C ALA A 155 -3.21 18.42 -14.81
N LEU A 156 -1.90 18.54 -15.03
CA LEU A 156 -0.90 18.46 -13.97
C LEU A 156 -1.04 19.62 -12.96
N ALA A 157 -1.28 20.84 -13.43
CA ALA A 157 -1.45 22.00 -12.56
C ALA A 157 -2.71 21.93 -11.65
N ARG A 158 -3.69 21.06 -11.97
CA ARG A 158 -4.87 20.80 -11.13
C ARG A 158 -4.62 19.75 -10.06
N VAL A 159 -3.49 19.03 -10.11
CA VAL A 159 -3.13 18.03 -9.09
C VAL A 159 -2.77 18.77 -7.80
N SER A 160 -3.39 18.36 -6.69
CA SER A 160 -3.10 18.93 -5.38
C SER A 160 -1.62 18.76 -5.05
N GLY A 161 -0.96 19.81 -4.58
CA GLY A 161 0.47 19.82 -4.29
C GLY A 161 1.36 20.25 -5.47
N VAL A 162 0.86 20.38 -6.69
CA VAL A 162 1.65 20.92 -7.82
C VAL A 162 1.67 22.43 -7.76
N LYS A 163 2.86 23.01 -7.65
CA LYS A 163 3.08 24.47 -7.64
C LYS A 163 3.41 25.02 -9.01
N ARG A 164 4.16 24.28 -9.80
CA ARG A 164 4.61 24.71 -11.13
C ARG A 164 4.79 23.53 -12.06
N VAL A 165 4.44 23.72 -13.32
CA VAL A 165 4.71 22.81 -14.43
C VAL A 165 5.41 23.62 -15.52
N SER A 166 6.55 23.16 -15.99
CA SER A 166 7.28 23.77 -17.10
C SER A 166 7.75 22.69 -18.05
N ILE A 167 7.86 23.03 -19.35
CA ILE A 167 8.47 22.15 -20.33
C ILE A 167 9.98 22.23 -20.21
N GLU A 168 10.64 21.09 -20.19
CA GLU A 168 12.09 21.02 -20.24
C GLU A 168 12.55 20.70 -21.66
N GLU A 169 11.89 19.74 -22.30
CA GLU A 169 12.22 19.26 -23.63
C GLU A 169 10.99 18.70 -24.34
N ALA A 170 10.92 18.86 -25.66
CA ALA A 170 9.92 18.20 -26.49
C ALA A 170 10.65 17.53 -27.68
N MET A 171 10.48 16.22 -27.86
CA MET A 171 11.12 15.45 -28.91
C MET A 171 10.11 14.48 -29.52
N GLY A 172 9.79 14.68 -30.80
CA GLY A 172 8.79 13.88 -31.51
C GLY A 172 7.40 14.07 -30.91
N ASP A 173 6.83 13.00 -30.38
CA ASP A 173 5.53 12.99 -29.68
C ASP A 173 5.67 12.85 -28.16
N THR A 174 6.89 13.05 -27.64
CA THR A 174 7.18 12.97 -26.19
C THR A 174 7.57 14.32 -25.65
N ALA A 175 6.95 14.74 -24.56
CA ALA A 175 7.30 15.94 -23.80
C ALA A 175 7.88 15.54 -22.44
N ARG A 176 8.99 16.15 -22.07
CA ARG A 176 9.62 16.10 -20.76
C ARG A 176 9.23 17.35 -19.99
N LEU A 177 8.50 17.14 -18.90
CA LEU A 177 7.95 18.21 -18.08
C LEU A 177 8.66 18.22 -16.73
N HIS A 178 9.06 19.41 -16.30
CA HIS A 178 9.56 19.66 -14.96
C HIS A 178 8.42 20.13 -14.09
N VAL A 179 8.11 19.37 -13.03
CA VAL A 179 7.01 19.61 -12.12
C VAL A 179 7.55 19.91 -10.73
N VAL A 180 7.24 21.07 -10.20
CA VAL A 180 7.57 21.43 -8.83
C VAL A 180 6.34 21.18 -7.96
N THR A 181 6.54 20.34 -6.94
CA THR A 181 5.50 20.04 -5.95
C THR A 181 5.89 20.64 -4.61
N GLY A 182 4.92 21.06 -3.84
CA GLY A 182 5.10 21.57 -2.50
C GLY A 182 4.24 20.80 -1.51
N GLY A 183 4.82 20.51 -0.35
CA GLY A 183 4.10 19.97 0.80
C GLY A 183 3.23 21.02 1.48
#